data_70cb0b608cd43e8789ba8ad51c832f7a
#
_entry.id   70cb0b608cd43e8789ba8ad51c832f7a
#
_cell.length_a   1.000
_cell.length_b   1.000
_cell.length_c   1.000
_cell.angle_alpha   90.00
_cell.angle_beta   90.00
_cell.angle_gamma   90.00
#
_symmetry.space_group_name_H-M   'P 1'
#
loop_
_entity.id
_entity.type
_entity.pdbx_description
1 polymer ?
#
loop_
_entity_poly.entity_id
_entity_poly.type
_entity_poly.pdbx_seq_one_letter_code
_entity_poly.pdbx_strand_id
1 'polypeptide(L)'
;EKIENNKVKDSLNSLVFGSELFDNPTLNFEPDLKLATPVNYVLGPGDELQVSVYGIQEFNASIPVSVEGKVSIQYIGQIAVSGLTIEAATQKIRGAIARVYSTVASGQSQVGVSLSRIRTIKVTLIGSKQPGNYSVSSLATVYNALYLGGGPSKNGSYRNIELIRNNKVYRSIDIYRFLVNGNQSDNVGLKDNDV
;
A
#
# COMPACT_ATOMS: atom_id res chain seq x y z
N GLU A 1 -14.93 22.35 -37.36
CA GLU A 1 -13.53 22.67 -36.87
C GLU A 1 -13.21 22.11 -35.48
N LYS A 2 -14.15 22.04 -34.53
CA LYS A 2 -13.91 21.45 -33.20
C LYS A 2 -13.78 19.92 -33.20
N ILE A 3 -14.41 19.23 -34.13
CA ILE A 3 -14.43 17.75 -34.21
C ILE A 3 -13.13 17.21 -34.85
N GLU A 4 -12.57 17.92 -35.83
CA GLU A 4 -11.30 17.54 -36.43
C GLU A 4 -10.09 17.74 -35.50
N ASN A 5 -10.10 18.80 -34.69
CA ASN A 5 -9.04 19.04 -33.71
C ASN A 5 -8.97 17.97 -32.60
N ASN A 6 -10.09 17.34 -32.23
CA ASN A 6 -10.07 16.23 -31.27
C ASN A 6 -9.51 14.94 -31.90
N LYS A 7 -9.83 14.61 -33.15
CA LYS A 7 -9.27 13.42 -33.83
C LYS A 7 -7.78 13.51 -34.04
N VAL A 8 -7.25 14.71 -34.34
CA VAL A 8 -5.80 14.93 -34.47
C VAL A 8 -5.08 14.86 -33.12
N LYS A 9 -5.72 15.29 -32.02
CA LYS A 9 -5.16 15.15 -30.66
C LYS A 9 -5.11 13.68 -30.22
N ASP A 10 -6.11 12.89 -30.53
CA ASP A 10 -6.12 11.46 -30.21
C ASP A 10 -5.09 10.66 -31.03
N SER A 11 -4.85 11.05 -32.29
CA SER A 11 -3.86 10.39 -33.14
C SER A 11 -2.40 10.65 -32.72
N LEU A 12 -2.11 11.78 -32.08
CA LEU A 12 -0.78 12.09 -31.57
C LEU A 12 -0.44 11.41 -30.23
N ASN A 13 -1.46 11.07 -29.43
CA ASN A 13 -1.26 10.27 -28.21
C ASN A 13 -0.96 8.79 -28.54
N SER A 14 -1.41 8.27 -29.66
CA SER A 14 -1.17 6.89 -30.10
C SER A 14 0.27 6.64 -30.60
N LEU A 15 1.10 7.69 -30.69
CA LEU A 15 2.48 7.57 -31.18
C LEU A 15 3.48 7.14 -30.11
N VAL A 16 3.11 7.17 -28.84
CA VAL A 16 3.97 6.72 -27.75
C VAL A 16 3.57 5.29 -27.38
N PHE A 17 4.42 4.32 -27.72
CA PHE A 17 4.19 2.92 -27.36
C PHE A 17 3.91 2.76 -25.86
N GLY A 18 2.80 2.11 -25.53
CA GLY A 18 2.39 1.84 -24.15
C GLY A 18 1.63 2.98 -23.47
N SER A 19 1.33 4.08 -24.19
CA SER A 19 0.47 5.14 -23.62
C SER A 19 -0.94 4.62 -23.35
N GLU A 20 -1.40 3.64 -24.13
CA GLU A 20 -2.71 2.99 -24.01
C GLU A 20 -2.90 2.31 -22.64
N LEU A 21 -1.80 1.91 -21.98
CA LEU A 21 -1.84 1.33 -20.64
C LEU A 21 -2.51 2.29 -19.64
N PHE A 22 -2.25 3.59 -19.77
CA PHE A 22 -2.75 4.61 -18.87
C PHE A 22 -4.08 5.23 -19.32
N ASP A 23 -4.50 4.98 -20.54
CA ASP A 23 -5.73 5.52 -21.12
C ASP A 23 -6.89 4.50 -21.07
N ASN A 24 -6.64 3.26 -20.63
CA ASN A 24 -7.64 2.20 -20.56
C ASN A 24 -8.41 2.25 -19.22
N PRO A 25 -9.69 2.68 -19.20
CA PRO A 25 -10.46 2.81 -17.98
C PRO A 25 -10.88 1.45 -17.36
N THR A 26 -10.69 0.34 -18.08
CA THR A 26 -11.05 -0.99 -17.60
C THR A 26 -9.93 -1.65 -16.80
N LEU A 27 -8.70 -1.13 -16.89
CA LEU A 27 -7.57 -1.63 -16.12
C LEU A 27 -7.62 -1.05 -14.71
N ASN A 28 -7.74 -1.92 -13.74
CA ASN A 28 -7.67 -1.56 -12.32
C ASN A 28 -6.31 -2.01 -11.78
N PHE A 29 -5.48 -1.04 -11.37
CA PHE A 29 -4.20 -1.26 -10.71
C PHE A 29 -4.26 -0.97 -9.21
N GLU A 30 -5.47 -0.83 -8.67
CA GLU A 30 -5.62 -0.73 -7.21
C GLU A 30 -5.16 -2.03 -6.57
N PRO A 31 -4.42 -1.95 -5.44
CA PRO A 31 -4.10 -3.12 -4.68
C PRO A 31 -5.39 -3.84 -4.29
N ASP A 32 -5.49 -5.14 -4.59
CA ASP A 32 -6.65 -5.92 -4.16
C ASP A 32 -6.58 -6.13 -2.64
N LEU A 33 -7.33 -5.30 -1.92
CA LEU A 33 -7.42 -5.36 -0.45
C LEU A 33 -8.16 -6.60 0.08
N LYS A 34 -8.73 -7.40 -0.82
CA LYS A 34 -9.35 -8.69 -0.49
C LYS A 34 -8.35 -9.85 -0.48
N LEU A 35 -7.15 -9.63 -1.00
CA LEU A 35 -6.08 -10.63 -0.92
C LEU A 35 -5.53 -10.70 0.51
N ALA A 36 -5.03 -11.90 0.86
CA ALA A 36 -4.34 -12.07 2.14
C ALA A 36 -3.21 -11.05 2.28
N THR A 37 -3.08 -10.50 3.49
CA THR A 37 -1.99 -9.56 3.78
C THR A 37 -0.64 -10.15 3.39
N PRO A 38 0.21 -9.44 2.65
CA PRO A 38 1.54 -9.92 2.31
C PRO A 38 2.33 -10.31 3.57
N VAL A 39 3.00 -11.44 3.55
CA VAL A 39 3.74 -12.01 4.69
C VAL A 39 4.76 -11.03 5.27
N ASN A 40 5.35 -10.19 4.43
CA ASN A 40 6.34 -9.19 4.81
C ASN A 40 5.74 -7.79 5.05
N TYR A 41 4.40 -7.67 5.19
CA TYR A 41 3.76 -6.40 5.53
C TYR A 41 4.21 -5.93 6.92
N VAL A 42 4.68 -4.70 6.97
CA VAL A 42 5.17 -4.06 8.20
C VAL A 42 4.12 -3.09 8.71
N LEU A 43 3.66 -3.36 9.93
CA LEU A 43 2.67 -2.53 10.62
C LEU A 43 3.18 -1.12 10.88
N GLY A 44 2.29 -0.16 10.80
CA GLY A 44 2.55 1.24 11.11
C GLY A 44 1.34 1.99 11.64
N PRO A 45 1.53 3.23 12.08
CA PRO A 45 0.43 4.09 12.53
C PRO A 45 -0.66 4.21 11.47
N GLY A 46 -1.93 4.08 11.90
CA GLY A 46 -3.09 4.15 11.02
C GLY A 46 -3.55 2.80 10.46
N ASP A 47 -2.77 1.71 10.60
CA ASP A 47 -3.27 0.35 10.38
C ASP A 47 -4.28 -0.02 11.46
N GLU A 48 -5.15 -0.97 11.17
CA GLU A 48 -6.13 -1.49 12.13
C GLU A 48 -6.04 -3.01 12.21
N LEU A 49 -5.87 -3.52 13.43
CA LEU A 49 -5.73 -4.93 13.69
C LEU A 49 -7.04 -5.49 14.23
N GLN A 50 -7.44 -6.64 13.71
CA GLN A 50 -8.47 -7.49 14.31
C GLN A 50 -7.79 -8.46 15.27
N VAL A 51 -8.05 -8.32 16.56
CA VAL A 51 -7.55 -9.21 17.59
C VAL A 51 -8.71 -10.07 18.08
N SER A 52 -8.56 -11.37 17.99
CA SER A 52 -9.58 -12.35 18.37
C SER A 52 -8.98 -13.37 19.34
N VAL A 53 -9.73 -13.69 20.37
CA VAL A 53 -9.43 -14.77 21.32
C VAL A 53 -10.56 -15.79 21.21
N TYR A 54 -10.22 -17.05 21.01
CA TYR A 54 -11.16 -18.16 20.85
C TYR A 54 -10.91 -19.24 21.93
N GLY A 55 -11.97 -19.88 22.38
CA GLY A 55 -11.91 -20.97 23.36
C GLY A 55 -12.79 -20.69 24.58
N ILE A 56 -12.27 -20.91 25.79
CA ILE A 56 -13.04 -20.69 27.03
C ILE A 56 -13.42 -19.21 27.20
N GLN A 57 -12.58 -18.31 26.70
CA GLN A 57 -12.86 -16.87 26.65
C GLN A 57 -12.94 -16.43 25.19
N GLU A 58 -13.98 -15.64 24.89
CA GLU A 58 -14.17 -15.06 23.58
C GLU A 58 -13.99 -13.55 23.68
N PHE A 59 -13.13 -13.02 22.85
CA PHE A 59 -12.90 -11.59 22.68
C PHE A 59 -12.64 -11.30 21.20
N ASN A 60 -13.26 -10.27 20.69
CA ASN A 60 -13.07 -9.86 19.30
C ASN A 60 -13.12 -8.33 19.24
N ALA A 61 -12.01 -7.71 18.83
CA ALA A 61 -11.92 -6.26 18.73
C ALA A 61 -11.10 -5.83 17.53
N SER A 62 -11.56 -4.77 16.88
CA SER A 62 -10.80 -4.03 15.89
C SER A 62 -10.07 -2.87 16.59
N ILE A 63 -8.75 -2.85 16.51
CA ILE A 63 -7.89 -1.97 17.30
C ILE A 63 -6.96 -1.20 16.37
N PRO A 64 -7.07 0.13 16.32
CA PRO A 64 -6.18 0.94 15.50
C PRO A 64 -4.77 1.02 16.11
N VAL A 65 -3.77 1.04 15.24
CA VAL A 65 -2.40 1.38 15.62
C VAL A 65 -2.29 2.90 15.77
N SER A 66 -1.97 3.34 16.97
CA SER A 66 -1.85 4.77 17.30
C SER A 66 -0.68 5.44 16.57
N VAL A 67 -0.63 6.77 16.62
CA VAL A 67 0.48 7.56 16.05
C VAL A 67 1.84 7.21 16.68
N GLU A 68 1.84 6.75 17.93
CA GLU A 68 3.04 6.25 18.61
C GLU A 68 3.40 4.79 18.24
N GLY A 69 2.65 4.19 17.31
CA GLY A 69 2.88 2.83 16.84
C GLY A 69 2.47 1.73 17.81
N LYS A 70 1.49 2.01 18.69
CA LYS A 70 1.00 1.07 19.70
C LYS A 70 -0.47 0.71 19.46
N VAL A 71 -0.85 -0.49 19.86
CA VAL A 71 -2.24 -0.92 20.02
C VAL A 71 -2.60 -0.91 21.50
N SER A 72 -3.83 -0.50 21.85
CA SER A 72 -4.32 -0.48 23.24
C SER A 72 -5.38 -1.57 23.38
N ILE A 73 -5.09 -2.59 24.19
CA ILE A 73 -6.02 -3.70 24.46
C ILE A 73 -6.54 -3.54 25.87
N GLN A 74 -7.86 -3.61 26.03
CA GLN A 74 -8.52 -3.47 27.32
C GLN A 74 -7.98 -4.51 28.34
N TYR A 75 -7.71 -4.07 29.56
CA TYR A 75 -7.12 -4.83 30.67
C TYR A 75 -5.67 -5.30 30.48
N ILE A 76 -5.08 -5.16 29.29
CA ILE A 76 -3.72 -5.58 28.98
C ILE A 76 -2.79 -4.39 28.87
N GLY A 77 -3.31 -3.28 28.35
CA GLY A 77 -2.55 -2.04 28.18
C GLY A 77 -2.04 -1.83 26.74
N GLN A 78 -0.98 -1.04 26.63
CA GLN A 78 -0.42 -0.64 25.34
C GLN A 78 0.71 -1.57 24.92
N ILE A 79 0.69 -2.00 23.64
CA ILE A 79 1.68 -2.89 23.04
C ILE A 79 2.23 -2.21 21.79
N ALA A 80 3.54 -1.97 21.73
CA ALA A 80 4.20 -1.43 20.54
C ALA A 80 4.24 -2.48 19.44
N VAL A 81 3.65 -2.16 18.28
CA VAL A 81 3.53 -3.07 17.12
C VAL A 81 4.08 -2.47 15.83
N SER A 82 4.28 -1.15 15.78
CA SER A 82 4.86 -0.49 14.60
C SER A 82 6.26 -1.03 14.30
N GLY A 83 6.55 -1.25 13.03
CA GLY A 83 7.81 -1.84 12.57
C GLY A 83 7.86 -3.36 12.64
N LEU A 84 6.83 -4.03 13.16
CA LEU A 84 6.74 -5.49 13.21
C LEU A 84 5.94 -6.04 12.02
N THR A 85 6.23 -7.26 11.60
CA THR A 85 5.34 -8.02 10.72
C THR A 85 4.09 -8.49 11.48
N ILE A 86 3.05 -8.94 10.77
CA ILE A 86 1.83 -9.47 11.41
C ILE A 86 2.16 -10.65 12.33
N GLU A 87 3.05 -11.54 11.91
CA GLU A 87 3.45 -12.70 12.71
C GLU A 87 4.16 -12.28 14.00
N ALA A 88 5.11 -11.35 13.90
CA ALA A 88 5.85 -10.84 15.06
C ALA A 88 4.92 -10.07 16.03
N ALA A 89 3.98 -9.29 15.49
CA ALA A 89 2.96 -8.60 16.27
C ALA A 89 2.01 -9.60 16.97
N THR A 90 1.59 -10.65 16.26
CA THR A 90 0.75 -11.72 16.82
C THR A 90 1.42 -12.38 18.01
N GLN A 91 2.70 -12.75 17.90
CA GLN A 91 3.44 -13.37 19.01
C GLN A 91 3.55 -12.42 20.20
N LYS A 92 3.82 -11.14 19.94
CA LYS A 92 3.95 -10.13 20.99
C LYS A 92 2.63 -9.87 21.71
N ILE A 93 1.54 -9.74 20.95
CA ILE A 93 0.17 -9.55 21.48
C ILE A 93 -0.24 -10.80 22.27
N ARG A 94 -0.05 -11.99 21.73
CA ARG A 94 -0.32 -13.26 22.41
C ARG A 94 0.42 -13.35 23.74
N GLY A 95 1.72 -13.02 23.75
CA GLY A 95 2.51 -13.03 24.99
C GLY A 95 2.00 -12.02 26.04
N ALA A 96 1.52 -10.86 25.61
CA ALA A 96 0.92 -9.88 26.52
C ALA A 96 -0.43 -10.35 27.08
N ILE A 97 -1.29 -10.92 26.23
CA ILE A 97 -2.59 -11.49 26.64
C ILE A 97 -2.38 -12.66 27.60
N ALA A 98 -1.43 -13.56 27.34
CA ALA A 98 -1.15 -14.73 28.19
C ALA A 98 -0.69 -14.38 29.61
N ARG A 99 -0.14 -13.17 29.83
CA ARG A 99 0.24 -12.71 31.18
C ARG A 99 -0.99 -12.36 32.05
N VAL A 100 -2.11 -12.01 31.42
CA VAL A 100 -3.33 -11.60 32.11
C VAL A 100 -4.34 -12.76 32.13
N TYR A 101 -4.43 -13.51 31.05
CA TYR A 101 -5.40 -14.58 30.88
C TYR A 101 -4.72 -15.97 30.93
N SER A 102 -4.89 -16.68 32.04
CA SER A 102 -4.31 -18.00 32.26
C SER A 102 -4.76 -19.04 31.23
N THR A 103 -5.98 -18.93 30.67
CA THR A 103 -6.50 -19.77 29.62
C THR A 103 -5.71 -19.70 28.31
N VAL A 104 -5.15 -18.55 28.01
CA VAL A 104 -4.23 -18.36 26.86
C VAL A 104 -2.86 -18.95 27.18
N ALA A 105 -2.37 -18.77 28.40
CA ALA A 105 -1.11 -19.33 28.86
C ALA A 105 -1.14 -20.88 28.88
N SER A 106 -2.26 -21.48 29.26
CA SER A 106 -2.47 -22.93 29.29
C SER A 106 -2.81 -23.56 27.92
N GLY A 107 -3.02 -22.72 26.88
CA GLY A 107 -3.42 -23.17 25.54
C GLY A 107 -4.90 -23.49 25.38
N GLN A 108 -5.73 -23.29 26.41
CA GLN A 108 -7.18 -23.51 26.36
C GLN A 108 -7.93 -22.44 25.57
N SER A 109 -7.28 -21.29 25.36
CA SER A 109 -7.74 -20.24 24.44
C SER A 109 -6.61 -19.86 23.47
N GLN A 110 -6.98 -19.55 22.23
CA GLN A 110 -6.05 -19.18 21.18
C GLN A 110 -6.23 -17.71 20.80
N VAL A 111 -5.14 -17.06 20.45
CA VAL A 111 -5.14 -15.65 20.00
C VAL A 111 -4.85 -15.61 18.51
N GLY A 112 -5.77 -15.02 17.74
CA GLY A 112 -5.61 -14.67 16.34
C GLY A 112 -5.44 -13.16 16.19
N VAL A 113 -4.53 -12.74 15.33
CA VAL A 113 -4.36 -11.35 14.94
C VAL A 113 -4.31 -11.28 13.43
N SER A 114 -5.15 -10.45 12.86
CA SER A 114 -5.15 -10.17 11.42
C SER A 114 -5.24 -8.67 11.16
N LEU A 115 -4.90 -8.25 9.96
CA LEU A 115 -5.06 -6.87 9.53
C LEU A 115 -6.50 -6.67 9.06
N SER A 116 -7.25 -5.74 9.68
CA SER A 116 -8.62 -5.42 9.28
C SER A 116 -8.67 -4.24 8.32
N ARG A 117 -7.76 -3.29 8.47
CA ARG A 117 -7.64 -2.15 7.57
C ARG A 117 -6.19 -1.73 7.40
N ILE A 118 -5.83 -1.45 6.15
CA ILE A 118 -4.51 -0.98 5.76
C ILE A 118 -4.53 0.56 5.74
N ARG A 119 -3.50 1.18 6.28
CA ARG A 119 -3.35 2.63 6.28
C ARG A 119 -3.22 3.18 4.86
N THR A 120 -3.65 4.41 4.70
CA THR A 120 -3.34 5.21 3.50
C THR A 120 -2.06 6.00 3.70
N ILE A 121 -1.34 6.20 2.61
CA ILE A 121 -0.15 7.05 2.51
C ILE A 121 -0.40 8.15 1.49
N LYS A 122 0.32 9.25 1.60
CA LYS A 122 0.28 10.36 0.65
C LYS A 122 1.51 10.32 -0.23
N VAL A 123 1.29 10.40 -1.54
CA VAL A 123 2.35 10.48 -2.55
C VAL A 123 2.10 11.67 -3.47
N THR A 124 3.14 12.25 -4.01
CA THR A 124 3.05 13.38 -4.92
C THR A 124 3.50 12.96 -6.31
N LEU A 125 2.70 13.23 -7.32
CA LEU A 125 3.06 13.01 -8.72
C LEU A 125 3.38 14.34 -9.40
N ILE A 126 4.55 14.41 -10.02
CA ILE A 126 5.02 15.55 -10.81
C ILE A 126 5.32 15.06 -12.23
N GLY A 127 4.97 15.86 -13.24
CA GLY A 127 5.23 15.48 -14.63
C GLY A 127 4.31 14.40 -15.21
N SER A 128 3.28 13.99 -14.46
CA SER A 128 2.20 13.12 -14.94
C SER A 128 1.14 13.91 -15.72
N LYS A 129 0.21 13.24 -16.40
CA LYS A 129 -0.95 13.90 -17.05
C LYS A 129 -1.83 14.61 -16.03
N GLN A 130 -1.95 14.06 -14.83
CA GLN A 130 -2.68 14.63 -13.70
C GLN A 130 -1.72 14.77 -12.52
N PRO A 131 -0.95 15.88 -12.45
CA PRO A 131 -0.04 16.10 -11.33
C PRO A 131 -0.82 16.46 -10.06
N GLY A 132 -0.31 16.05 -8.90
CA GLY A 132 -0.95 16.36 -7.62
C GLY A 132 -0.59 15.40 -6.50
N ASN A 133 -1.26 15.58 -5.37
CA ASN A 133 -1.13 14.72 -4.21
C ASN A 133 -2.22 13.65 -4.23
N TYR A 134 -1.80 12.40 -4.06
CA TYR A 134 -2.67 11.24 -4.07
C TYR A 134 -2.64 10.53 -2.73
N SER A 135 -3.81 10.10 -2.26
CA SER A 135 -3.92 9.21 -1.12
C SER A 135 -4.09 7.78 -1.64
N VAL A 136 -3.12 6.93 -1.36
CA VAL A 136 -3.10 5.54 -1.84
C VAL A 136 -2.92 4.58 -0.67
N SER A 137 -3.27 3.30 -0.85
CA SER A 137 -2.96 2.26 0.13
C SER A 137 -1.45 2.16 0.35
N SER A 138 -1.01 1.87 1.57
CA SER A 138 0.41 1.61 1.85
C SER A 138 0.98 0.35 1.14
N LEU A 139 0.12 -0.45 0.51
CA LEU A 139 0.51 -1.53 -0.39
C LEU A 139 0.69 -1.08 -1.85
N ALA A 140 0.35 0.17 -2.17
CA ALA A 140 0.48 0.67 -3.53
C ALA A 140 1.93 0.68 -3.99
N THR A 141 2.09 0.43 -5.27
CA THR A 141 3.37 0.45 -5.96
C THR A 141 3.49 1.69 -6.84
N VAL A 142 4.69 1.91 -7.39
CA VAL A 142 4.92 3.01 -8.33
C VAL A 142 3.96 2.93 -9.52
N TYR A 143 3.72 1.74 -10.06
CA TYR A 143 2.81 1.60 -11.21
C TYR A 143 1.36 1.96 -10.85
N ASN A 144 0.91 1.63 -9.63
CA ASN A 144 -0.41 2.07 -9.16
C ASN A 144 -0.53 3.61 -9.17
N ALA A 145 0.47 4.30 -8.64
CA ALA A 145 0.47 5.77 -8.60
C ALA A 145 0.55 6.38 -10.01
N LEU A 146 1.42 5.86 -10.88
CA LEU A 146 1.53 6.33 -12.26
C LEU A 146 0.20 6.15 -13.01
N TYR A 147 -0.48 5.04 -12.78
CA TYR A 147 -1.79 4.80 -13.37
C TYR A 147 -2.83 5.81 -12.89
N LEU A 148 -2.89 6.08 -11.57
CA LEU A 148 -3.78 7.10 -11.00
C LEU A 148 -3.50 8.50 -11.57
N GLY A 149 -2.23 8.83 -11.84
CA GLY A 149 -1.83 10.08 -12.46
C GLY A 149 -2.02 10.14 -13.98
N GLY A 150 -2.58 9.07 -14.59
CA GLY A 150 -2.79 8.98 -16.03
C GLY A 150 -1.49 8.77 -16.84
N GLY A 151 -0.41 8.34 -16.18
CA GLY A 151 0.91 8.17 -16.81
C GLY A 151 1.68 9.47 -17.01
N PRO A 152 2.85 9.40 -17.67
CA PRO A 152 3.66 10.57 -17.98
C PRO A 152 2.91 11.58 -18.88
N SER A 153 3.17 12.87 -18.64
CA SER A 153 2.62 13.94 -19.47
C SER A 153 3.23 13.91 -20.89
N LYS A 154 2.75 14.79 -21.78
CA LYS A 154 3.29 14.89 -23.16
C LYS A 154 4.80 15.14 -23.23
N ASN A 155 5.35 15.82 -22.22
CA ASN A 155 6.77 16.12 -22.11
C ASN A 155 7.50 15.17 -21.14
N GLY A 156 6.78 14.20 -20.57
CA GLY A 156 7.30 13.22 -19.63
C GLY A 156 7.99 12.04 -20.33
N SER A 157 8.93 11.41 -19.64
CA SER A 157 9.63 10.24 -20.11
C SER A 157 9.01 8.96 -19.57
N TYR A 158 8.82 7.95 -20.42
CA TYR A 158 8.43 6.59 -20.01
C TYR A 158 9.64 5.72 -19.62
N ARG A 159 10.87 6.20 -19.91
CA ARG A 159 12.13 5.48 -19.65
C ARG A 159 12.90 6.01 -18.46
N ASN A 160 12.59 7.23 -18.02
CA ASN A 160 13.29 7.87 -16.91
C ASN A 160 12.27 8.56 -16.02
N ILE A 161 11.64 7.76 -15.17
CA ILE A 161 10.75 8.23 -14.11
C ILE A 161 11.51 8.01 -12.81
N GLU A 162 11.60 9.04 -12.00
CA GLU A 162 12.34 8.99 -10.75
C GLU A 162 11.38 8.88 -9.56
N LEU A 163 11.62 7.91 -8.69
CA LEU A 163 11.00 7.84 -7.38
C LEU A 163 11.95 8.53 -6.39
N ILE A 164 11.49 9.65 -5.85
CA ILE A 164 12.23 10.43 -4.87
C ILE A 164 11.69 10.09 -3.47
N ARG A 165 12.59 9.70 -2.59
CA ARG A 165 12.32 9.37 -1.20
C ARG A 165 13.34 10.04 -0.30
N ASN A 166 12.89 10.75 0.74
CA ASN A 166 13.76 11.53 1.63
C ASN A 166 14.68 12.49 0.86
N ASN A 167 14.14 13.21 -0.13
CA ASN A 167 14.84 14.15 -1.01
C ASN A 167 16.02 13.56 -1.81
N LYS A 168 16.01 12.25 -2.04
CA LYS A 168 17.03 11.57 -2.85
C LYS A 168 16.33 10.65 -3.86
N VAL A 169 16.93 10.51 -5.04
CA VAL A 169 16.48 9.51 -6.01
C VAL A 169 16.67 8.12 -5.42
N TYR A 170 15.56 7.47 -5.11
CA TYR A 170 15.54 6.10 -4.58
C TYR A 170 15.62 5.07 -5.69
N ARG A 171 14.92 5.32 -6.80
CA ARG A 171 14.84 4.40 -7.95
C ARG A 171 14.58 5.18 -9.24
N SER A 172 15.27 4.82 -10.30
CA SER A 172 14.91 5.19 -11.67
C SER A 172 14.10 4.05 -12.29
N ILE A 173 12.97 4.39 -12.91
CA ILE A 173 11.96 3.46 -13.41
C ILE A 173 11.89 3.59 -14.93
N ASP A 174 12.02 2.47 -15.63
CA ASP A 174 11.77 2.34 -17.06
C ASP A 174 10.55 1.45 -17.31
N ILE A 175 9.41 2.06 -17.65
CA ILE A 175 8.16 1.33 -17.90
C ILE A 175 8.29 0.35 -19.09
N TYR A 176 9.16 0.64 -20.06
CA TYR A 176 9.34 -0.28 -21.20
C TYR A 176 9.94 -1.62 -20.81
N ARG A 177 10.68 -1.71 -19.72
CA ARG A 177 11.12 -3.01 -19.19
C ARG A 177 9.94 -3.91 -18.83
N PHE A 178 8.88 -3.32 -18.30
CA PHE A 178 7.65 -4.04 -18.03
C PHE A 178 6.88 -4.33 -19.33
N LEU A 179 6.63 -3.32 -20.17
CA LEU A 179 5.80 -3.45 -21.36
C LEU A 179 6.36 -4.43 -22.39
N VAL A 180 7.69 -4.49 -22.54
CA VAL A 180 8.35 -5.33 -23.54
C VAL A 180 8.72 -6.71 -23.01
N ASN A 181 9.18 -6.77 -21.74
CA ASN A 181 9.78 -7.98 -21.17
C ASN A 181 9.01 -8.55 -19.98
N GLY A 182 7.93 -7.91 -19.53
CA GLY A 182 7.19 -8.28 -18.30
C GLY A 182 8.01 -8.08 -17.02
N ASN A 183 9.12 -7.35 -17.07
CA ASN A 183 10.01 -7.14 -15.93
C ASN A 183 9.44 -6.09 -14.98
N GLN A 184 9.09 -6.51 -13.77
CA GLN A 184 8.51 -5.66 -12.72
C GLN A 184 9.53 -5.23 -11.65
N SER A 185 10.82 -5.38 -11.88
CA SER A 185 11.86 -5.04 -10.87
C SER A 185 11.84 -3.58 -10.45
N ASP A 186 11.32 -2.70 -11.29
CA ASP A 186 11.18 -1.26 -11.02
C ASP A 186 9.85 -0.90 -10.35
N ASN A 187 8.91 -1.86 -10.25
CA ASN A 187 7.61 -1.66 -9.61
C ASN A 187 7.72 -1.83 -8.08
N VAL A 188 8.39 -0.90 -7.43
CA VAL A 188 8.63 -0.95 -5.98
C VAL A 188 7.47 -0.35 -5.19
N GLY A 189 7.31 -0.79 -3.94
CA GLY A 189 6.30 -0.26 -3.01
C GLY A 189 6.57 1.20 -2.63
N LEU A 190 5.50 1.98 -2.56
CA LEU A 190 5.51 3.38 -2.16
C LEU A 190 5.57 3.53 -0.64
N LYS A 191 6.09 4.67 -0.21
CA LYS A 191 6.07 5.12 1.19
C LYS A 191 5.43 6.49 1.30
N ASP A 192 5.05 6.85 2.51
CA ASP A 192 4.49 8.18 2.78
C ASP A 192 5.48 9.28 2.41
N ASN A 193 4.97 10.34 1.76
CA ASN A 193 5.73 11.46 1.21
C ASN A 193 6.72 11.12 0.07
N ASP A 194 6.56 9.98 -0.61
CA ASP A 194 7.27 9.74 -1.87
C ASP A 194 6.80 10.70 -2.98
N VAL A 195 7.73 11.08 -3.87
CA VAL A 195 7.50 11.94 -5.02
C VAL A 195 7.93 11.23 -6.29
#